data_476e97bf95944e0e417fa93bfc9b61ef
#
_entry.id   476e97bf95944e0e417fa93bfc9b61ef
#
_cell.length_a   1.000
_cell.length_b   1.000
_cell.length_c   1.000
_cell.angle_alpha   90.00
_cell.angle_beta   90.00
_cell.angle_gamma   90.00
#
_symmetry.space_group_name_H-M   'P 1'
#
loop_
_entity.id
_entity.type
_entity.pdbx_description
1 polymer ?
#
loop_
_entity_poly.entity_id
_entity_poly.type
_entity_poly.pdbx_seq_one_letter_code
_entity_poly.pdbx_strand_id
1 'polypeptide(L)'
;DQVLIETARQYNIKDGYKILDYSGDEESLKLWREVLETEVTEFDEKFLYDEYIDVIIYFGNTDVKSYMMQQRVGRTKALSRKQRIEIWKLVEKYIELKQERKVVDRLELFNETTKYLNDNNIRPYTNVIADEFQDFSNPELKFLRALVAEGRNDLFLTGDPMQRIYSGRKINFGAAGINVRGVRSRRLKINYRTTEPIKKVAVSVIKGITFEDMDGGTESMNGYVSLIHGGEKPIYKIVGNATDEVTQTTEWVNECINNQINANDICIAAPSMGLMKELQSYLHTNGIAYKVLKGTSKQGASNGISLCTLHSLKGLEFKVVVLIGINERNIPSKVTEGYPFTGMDALDKKEFLSSKRSLLYVA
;
A
#
# COMPACT_ATOMS: atom_id res chain seq x y z
N ASP A 1 13.21 -3.85 -1.85
CA ASP A 1 13.97 -3.66 -0.60
C ASP A 1 15.32 -4.37 -0.62
N GLN A 2 15.37 -5.65 -0.93
CA GLN A 2 16.62 -6.39 -0.94
C GLN A 2 17.65 -5.77 -1.90
N VAL A 3 17.24 -5.43 -3.12
CA VAL A 3 18.09 -4.77 -4.12
C VAL A 3 18.63 -3.42 -3.63
N LEU A 4 17.80 -2.63 -2.91
CA LEU A 4 18.25 -1.39 -2.30
C LEU A 4 19.36 -1.64 -1.28
N ILE A 5 19.14 -2.57 -0.35
CA ILE A 5 20.07 -2.89 0.73
C ILE A 5 21.39 -3.42 0.16
N GLU A 6 21.34 -4.31 -0.81
CA GLU A 6 22.51 -4.87 -1.49
C GLU A 6 23.29 -3.78 -2.24
N THR A 7 22.60 -2.91 -2.98
CA THR A 7 23.22 -1.79 -3.70
C THR A 7 23.85 -0.79 -2.73
N ALA A 8 23.13 -0.40 -1.67
CA ALA A 8 23.66 0.52 -0.66
C ALA A 8 24.92 -0.03 0.02
N ARG A 9 24.94 -1.31 0.38
CA ARG A 9 26.10 -1.99 0.95
C ARG A 9 27.27 -2.05 -0.03
N GLN A 10 27.01 -2.41 -1.28
CA GLN A 10 28.05 -2.49 -2.32
C GLN A 10 28.82 -1.19 -2.47
N TYR A 11 28.18 -0.05 -2.29
CA TYR A 11 28.77 1.28 -2.45
C TYR A 11 29.01 2.00 -1.12
N ASN A 12 28.90 1.31 0.03
CA ASN A 12 29.10 1.85 1.39
C ASN A 12 28.20 3.05 1.71
N ILE A 13 26.97 3.06 1.19
CA ILE A 13 25.99 4.13 1.45
C ILE A 13 25.29 3.82 2.76
N LYS A 14 25.45 4.70 3.77
CA LYS A 14 24.94 4.49 5.13
C LYS A 14 25.35 3.14 5.72
N ASP A 15 26.59 2.72 5.47
CA ASP A 15 27.10 1.48 6.04
C ASP A 15 27.06 1.50 7.58
N GLY A 16 26.60 0.40 8.18
CA GLY A 16 26.39 0.31 9.62
C GLY A 16 25.18 1.08 10.17
N TYR A 17 24.34 1.69 9.32
CA TYR A 17 23.09 2.31 9.74
C TYR A 17 21.98 1.29 9.88
N LYS A 18 21.14 1.45 10.89
CA LYS A 18 19.89 0.71 11.01
C LYS A 18 18.81 1.37 10.14
N ILE A 19 18.13 0.57 9.33
CA ILE A 19 17.05 1.05 8.47
C ILE A 19 15.74 1.04 9.27
N LEU A 20 15.05 2.18 9.28
CA LEU A 20 13.73 2.35 9.87
C LEU A 20 12.65 2.05 8.83
N ASP A 21 11.60 1.32 9.22
CA ASP A 21 10.51 0.93 8.34
C ASP A 21 9.47 2.04 8.13
N TYR A 22 8.64 1.91 7.05
CA TYR A 22 7.63 2.89 6.66
C TYR A 22 6.45 3.04 7.60
N SER A 23 6.19 2.08 8.45
CA SER A 23 4.87 1.91 9.08
C SER A 23 4.71 2.63 10.41
N GLY A 24 5.17 3.88 10.52
CA GLY A 24 5.06 4.60 11.79
C GLY A 24 5.78 3.83 12.89
N ASP A 25 7.01 3.39 12.58
CA ASP A 25 7.83 2.64 13.50
C ASP A 25 7.89 3.42 14.81
N GLU A 26 7.58 2.74 15.88
CA GLU A 26 7.64 3.34 17.22
C GLU A 26 9.01 3.98 17.49
N GLU A 27 10.05 3.49 16.81
CA GLU A 27 11.39 4.04 16.89
C GLU A 27 11.52 5.41 16.20
N SER A 28 10.95 5.61 15.02
CA SER A 28 10.90 6.92 14.36
C SER A 28 10.12 7.94 15.20
N LEU A 29 8.99 7.53 15.79
CA LEU A 29 8.21 8.39 16.66
C LEU A 29 8.96 8.71 17.97
N LYS A 30 9.76 7.78 18.52
CA LYS A 30 10.63 8.05 19.67
C LYS A 30 11.67 9.12 19.37
N LEU A 31 12.32 9.05 18.21
CA LEU A 31 13.29 10.07 17.80
C LEU A 31 12.62 11.45 17.65
N TRP A 32 11.40 11.51 17.10
CA TRP A 32 10.65 12.76 17.05
C TRP A 32 10.28 13.29 18.44
N ARG A 33 9.91 12.41 19.39
CA ARG A 33 9.68 12.82 20.80
C ARG A 33 10.96 13.39 21.43
N GLU A 34 12.13 12.77 21.22
CA GLU A 34 13.41 13.31 21.69
C GLU A 34 13.68 14.72 21.13
N VAL A 35 13.41 14.96 19.85
CA VAL A 35 13.50 16.31 19.26
C VAL A 35 12.55 17.28 19.95
N LEU A 36 11.32 16.86 20.23
CA LEU A 36 10.29 17.69 20.84
C LEU A 36 10.51 17.97 22.35
N GLU A 37 11.32 17.18 23.07
CA GLU A 37 11.64 17.45 24.46
C GLU A 37 12.34 18.81 24.68
N THR A 38 13.05 19.30 23.67
CA THR A 38 13.81 20.55 23.73
C THR A 38 13.17 21.72 22.97
N GLU A 39 12.04 21.49 22.32
CA GLU A 39 11.41 22.45 21.41
C GLU A 39 9.96 22.75 21.82
N VAL A 40 9.58 24.02 21.67
CA VAL A 40 8.17 24.45 21.87
C VAL A 40 7.51 24.61 20.50
N THR A 41 6.57 23.74 20.19
CA THR A 41 5.84 23.75 18.92
C THR A 41 4.38 23.30 19.11
N GLU A 42 3.53 23.64 18.15
CA GLU A 42 2.13 23.16 18.10
C GLU A 42 2.00 21.77 17.43
N PHE A 43 3.09 21.22 16.90
CA PHE A 43 3.08 19.96 16.13
C PHE A 43 3.47 18.79 17.02
N ASP A 44 2.70 17.70 16.94
CA ASP A 44 3.04 16.42 17.59
C ASP A 44 4.01 15.57 16.74
N GLU A 45 4.57 14.56 17.37
CA GLU A 45 5.53 13.65 16.73
C GLU A 45 4.95 12.95 15.50
N LYS A 46 3.66 12.61 15.53
CA LYS A 46 3.00 11.93 14.41
C LYS A 46 2.84 12.85 13.22
N PHE A 47 2.44 14.09 13.44
CA PHE A 47 2.33 15.10 12.38
C PHE A 47 3.69 15.35 11.72
N LEU A 48 4.75 15.53 12.53
CA LEU A 48 6.10 15.79 12.03
C LEU A 48 6.67 14.60 11.26
N TYR A 49 6.46 13.39 11.76
CA TYR A 49 6.84 12.16 11.06
C TYR A 49 6.14 12.07 9.69
N ASP A 50 4.83 12.21 9.66
CA ASP A 50 4.06 12.14 8.42
C ASP A 50 4.46 13.26 7.44
N GLU A 51 4.71 14.48 7.93
CA GLU A 51 5.17 15.59 7.09
C GLU A 51 6.57 15.33 6.52
N TYR A 52 7.46 14.76 7.34
CA TYR A 52 8.80 14.39 6.92
C TYR A 52 8.77 13.30 5.85
N ILE A 53 8.06 12.21 6.08
CA ILE A 53 8.01 11.07 5.16
C ILE A 53 7.22 11.41 3.89
N ASP A 54 5.98 11.93 4.03
CA ASP A 54 5.05 12.07 2.90
C ASP A 54 5.27 13.31 2.06
N VAL A 55 5.94 14.34 2.61
CA VAL A 55 6.15 15.61 1.90
C VAL A 55 7.64 15.85 1.66
N ILE A 56 8.48 15.76 2.70
CA ILE A 56 9.90 16.14 2.55
C ILE A 56 10.66 15.05 1.81
N ILE A 57 10.71 13.85 2.34
CA ILE A 57 11.49 12.73 1.76
C ILE A 57 10.84 12.22 0.47
N TYR A 58 9.52 12.08 0.45
CA TYR A 58 8.80 11.55 -0.71
C TYR A 58 9.04 12.38 -1.99
N PHE A 59 9.08 13.69 -1.86
CA PHE A 59 9.36 14.57 -3.01
C PHE A 59 10.84 14.89 -3.18
N GLY A 60 11.70 14.42 -2.28
CA GLY A 60 13.15 14.64 -2.35
C GLY A 60 13.54 16.08 -2.02
N ASN A 61 12.81 16.74 -1.12
CA ASN A 61 13.16 18.08 -0.66
C ASN A 61 14.40 18.01 0.23
N THR A 62 15.49 18.62 -0.20
CA THR A 62 16.79 18.59 0.49
C THR A 62 17.13 19.88 1.23
N ASP A 63 16.29 20.90 1.09
CA ASP A 63 16.47 22.21 1.72
C ASP A 63 15.13 22.89 1.99
N VAL A 64 15.15 23.92 2.84
CA VAL A 64 13.96 24.67 3.24
C VAL A 64 13.25 25.33 2.04
N LYS A 65 13.99 25.74 1.01
CA LYS A 65 13.42 26.43 -0.14
C LYS A 65 12.57 25.48 -1.00
N SER A 66 13.09 24.29 -1.27
CA SER A 66 12.35 23.24 -1.98
C SER A 66 11.09 22.82 -1.20
N TYR A 67 11.22 22.61 0.11
CA TYR A 67 10.08 22.30 0.96
C TYR A 67 9.03 23.42 0.99
N MET A 68 9.47 24.68 1.03
CA MET A 68 8.56 25.84 1.02
C MET A 68 7.69 25.89 -0.25
N MET A 69 8.21 25.45 -1.38
CA MET A 69 7.52 25.43 -2.66
C MET A 69 6.71 24.15 -2.91
N GLN A 70 6.94 23.11 -2.11
CA GLN A 70 6.28 21.82 -2.29
C GLN A 70 4.78 21.90 -2.02
N GLN A 71 3.97 21.41 -2.96
CA GLN A 71 2.54 21.18 -2.73
C GLN A 71 2.36 20.00 -1.79
N ARG A 72 1.50 20.18 -0.79
CA ARG A 72 1.20 19.17 0.23
C ARG A 72 -0.08 18.42 -0.12
N VAL A 73 -0.02 17.66 -1.20
CA VAL A 73 -1.17 16.87 -1.69
C VAL A 73 -1.52 15.78 -0.67
N GLY A 74 -2.81 15.66 -0.33
CA GLY A 74 -3.31 14.66 0.63
C GLY A 74 -3.06 15.02 2.10
N ARG A 75 -2.66 16.26 2.41
CA ARG A 75 -2.45 16.73 3.79
C ARG A 75 -3.54 17.72 4.19
N THR A 76 -4.31 17.37 5.22
CA THR A 76 -5.50 18.11 5.64
C THR A 76 -5.21 19.48 6.24
N LYS A 77 -4.12 19.65 6.98
CA LYS A 77 -3.75 20.91 7.65
C LYS A 77 -2.95 21.79 6.71
N ALA A 78 -3.50 22.92 6.29
CA ALA A 78 -2.73 23.95 5.58
C ALA A 78 -1.65 24.54 6.51
N LEU A 79 -0.45 24.76 5.96
CA LEU A 79 0.67 25.36 6.70
C LEU A 79 1.02 26.74 6.14
N SER A 80 1.12 27.70 7.05
CA SER A 80 1.69 29.01 6.75
C SER A 80 3.20 28.92 6.47
N ARG A 81 3.75 29.96 5.84
CA ARG A 81 5.18 30.07 5.61
C ARG A 81 6.00 29.95 6.90
N LYS A 82 5.54 30.59 7.97
CA LYS A 82 6.21 30.57 9.29
C LYS A 82 6.25 29.15 9.86
N GLN A 83 5.13 28.43 9.79
CA GLN A 83 5.05 27.04 10.25
C GLN A 83 5.96 26.10 9.44
N ARG A 84 6.06 26.27 8.12
CA ARG A 84 7.00 25.47 7.31
C ARG A 84 8.46 25.71 7.69
N ILE A 85 8.83 26.96 7.98
CA ILE A 85 10.19 27.27 8.47
C ILE A 85 10.43 26.63 9.85
N GLU A 86 9.46 26.66 10.73
CA GLU A 86 9.53 26.00 12.03
C GLU A 86 9.71 24.49 11.90
N ILE A 87 8.86 23.85 11.10
CA ILE A 87 8.94 22.41 10.82
C ILE A 87 10.33 22.06 10.25
N TRP A 88 10.84 22.86 9.32
CA TRP A 88 12.15 22.59 8.74
C TRP A 88 13.28 22.59 9.78
N LYS A 89 13.26 23.50 10.74
CA LYS A 89 14.24 23.51 11.85
C LYS A 89 14.14 22.25 12.71
N LEU A 90 12.93 21.75 12.95
CA LEU A 90 12.74 20.48 13.66
C LEU A 90 13.23 19.29 12.84
N VAL A 91 13.05 19.35 11.52
CA VAL A 91 13.57 18.33 10.58
C VAL A 91 15.10 18.31 10.58
N GLU A 92 15.77 19.47 10.60
CA GLU A 92 17.23 19.53 10.70
C GLU A 92 17.74 18.83 11.97
N LYS A 93 17.11 19.09 13.11
CA LYS A 93 17.43 18.40 14.38
C LYS A 93 17.15 16.89 14.33
N TYR A 94 16.06 16.50 13.71
CA TYR A 94 15.74 15.09 13.51
C TYR A 94 16.78 14.38 12.64
N ILE A 95 17.26 15.03 11.58
CA ILE A 95 18.32 14.50 10.71
C ILE A 95 19.64 14.37 11.49
N GLU A 96 20.03 15.38 12.29
CA GLU A 96 21.21 15.34 13.16
C GLU A 96 21.13 14.17 14.15
N LEU A 97 20.01 14.02 14.86
CA LEU A 97 19.78 12.92 15.80
C LEU A 97 19.87 11.55 15.12
N LYS A 98 19.29 11.39 13.92
CA LYS A 98 19.40 10.15 13.15
C LYS A 98 20.86 9.81 12.79
N GLN A 99 21.65 10.83 12.43
CA GLN A 99 23.08 10.63 12.13
C GLN A 99 23.85 10.15 13.36
N GLU A 100 23.61 10.77 14.52
CA GLU A 100 24.22 10.36 15.79
C GLU A 100 23.86 8.93 16.19
N ARG A 101 22.59 8.54 16.00
CA ARG A 101 22.06 7.20 16.31
C ARG A 101 22.37 6.17 15.23
N LYS A 102 22.95 6.57 14.11
CA LYS A 102 23.19 5.73 12.93
C LYS A 102 21.94 5.02 12.46
N VAL A 103 20.85 5.77 12.29
CA VAL A 103 19.60 5.29 11.71
C VAL A 103 19.26 6.07 10.44
N VAL A 104 18.55 5.42 9.51
CA VAL A 104 18.14 6.02 8.25
C VAL A 104 16.73 5.53 7.89
N ASP A 105 15.87 6.44 7.46
CA ASP A 105 14.56 6.03 6.93
C ASP A 105 14.73 5.36 5.57
N ARG A 106 13.93 4.35 5.29
CA ARG A 106 14.02 3.57 4.05
C ARG A 106 13.89 4.45 2.80
N LEU A 107 12.95 5.40 2.75
CA LEU A 107 12.81 6.32 1.61
C LEU A 107 14.03 7.24 1.45
N GLU A 108 14.63 7.66 2.54
CA GLU A 108 15.87 8.43 2.52
C GLU A 108 17.02 7.61 1.91
N LEU A 109 17.13 6.33 2.29
CA LEU A 109 18.13 5.43 1.71
C LEU A 109 17.93 5.24 0.20
N PHE A 110 16.67 5.15 -0.29
CA PHE A 110 16.36 5.16 -1.72
C PHE A 110 16.87 6.44 -2.40
N ASN A 111 16.58 7.60 -1.82
CA ASN A 111 17.03 8.89 -2.38
C ASN A 111 18.54 9.02 -2.40
N GLU A 112 19.22 8.69 -1.31
CA GLU A 112 20.68 8.77 -1.22
C GLU A 112 21.38 7.79 -2.17
N THR A 113 20.90 6.56 -2.24
CA THR A 113 21.43 5.55 -3.16
C THR A 113 21.22 5.98 -4.62
N THR A 114 20.03 6.47 -4.95
CA THR A 114 19.73 7.00 -6.29
C THR A 114 20.66 8.16 -6.66
N LYS A 115 20.86 9.10 -5.73
CA LYS A 115 21.76 10.23 -5.93
C LYS A 115 23.19 9.75 -6.17
N TYR A 116 23.70 8.86 -5.33
CA TYR A 116 25.06 8.33 -5.47
C TYR A 116 25.28 7.65 -6.83
N LEU A 117 24.34 6.79 -7.26
CA LEU A 117 24.40 6.12 -8.55
C LEU A 117 24.44 7.13 -9.71
N ASN A 118 23.62 8.18 -9.65
CA ASN A 118 23.55 9.19 -10.68
C ASN A 118 24.79 10.09 -10.72
N ASP A 119 25.25 10.57 -9.57
CA ASP A 119 26.42 11.47 -9.45
C ASP A 119 27.71 10.78 -9.93
N ASN A 120 27.81 9.46 -9.74
CA ASN A 120 28.97 8.66 -10.17
C ASN A 120 28.76 7.97 -11.53
N ASN A 121 27.61 8.18 -12.19
CA ASN A 121 27.24 7.52 -13.43
C ASN A 121 27.34 5.98 -13.38
N ILE A 122 26.97 5.40 -12.24
CA ILE A 122 26.97 3.96 -12.00
C ILE A 122 25.61 3.37 -12.40
N ARG A 123 25.65 2.25 -13.15
CA ARG A 123 24.44 1.50 -13.58
C ARG A 123 24.73 0.02 -13.37
N PRO A 124 24.39 -0.52 -12.17
CA PRO A 124 24.84 -1.87 -11.77
C PRO A 124 24.17 -2.99 -12.55
N TYR A 125 23.08 -2.72 -13.25
CA TYR A 125 22.34 -3.74 -14.01
C TYR A 125 22.21 -3.35 -15.47
N THR A 126 22.10 -4.37 -16.33
CA THR A 126 21.83 -4.22 -17.78
C THR A 126 20.35 -4.07 -18.06
N ASN A 127 19.50 -4.71 -17.25
CA ASN A 127 18.05 -4.69 -17.38
C ASN A 127 17.42 -4.73 -15.98
N VAL A 128 16.27 -4.11 -15.81
CA VAL A 128 15.47 -4.14 -14.59
C VAL A 128 14.06 -4.59 -14.95
N ILE A 129 13.55 -5.58 -14.24
CA ILE A 129 12.16 -6.03 -14.31
C ILE A 129 11.54 -5.83 -12.93
N ALA A 130 10.43 -5.11 -12.87
CA ALA A 130 9.71 -4.88 -11.63
C ALA A 130 8.21 -5.10 -11.84
N ASP A 131 7.62 -5.86 -10.93
CA ASP A 131 6.20 -6.15 -10.89
C ASP A 131 5.50 -5.30 -9.82
N GLU A 132 4.16 -5.21 -9.89
CA GLU A 132 3.33 -4.45 -8.94
C GLU A 132 3.74 -2.96 -8.84
N PHE A 133 4.03 -2.32 -9.98
CA PHE A 133 4.52 -0.93 -10.01
C PHE A 133 3.60 0.05 -9.27
N GLN A 134 2.30 -0.23 -9.17
CA GLN A 134 1.33 0.63 -8.48
C GLN A 134 1.59 0.77 -6.98
N ASP A 135 2.41 -0.10 -6.39
CA ASP A 135 2.80 -0.04 -4.98
C ASP A 135 4.09 0.77 -4.75
N PHE A 136 4.81 1.15 -5.82
CA PHE A 136 6.03 1.90 -5.68
C PHE A 136 5.78 3.39 -5.43
N SER A 137 6.61 3.96 -4.59
CA SER A 137 6.73 5.41 -4.42
C SER A 137 7.59 6.04 -5.52
N ASN A 138 7.52 7.36 -5.66
CA ASN A 138 8.40 8.07 -6.60
C ASN A 138 9.90 7.88 -6.29
N PRO A 139 10.39 7.89 -5.03
CA PRO A 139 11.77 7.52 -4.72
C PRO A 139 12.17 6.13 -5.21
N GLU A 140 11.30 5.13 -5.03
CA GLU A 140 11.54 3.77 -5.49
C GLU A 140 11.61 3.68 -7.02
N LEU A 141 10.71 4.37 -7.73
CA LEU A 141 10.76 4.43 -9.21
C LEU A 141 12.03 5.13 -9.72
N LYS A 142 12.46 6.23 -9.08
CA LYS A 142 13.73 6.90 -9.40
C LYS A 142 14.92 5.98 -9.17
N PHE A 143 14.89 5.20 -8.10
CA PHE A 143 15.91 4.20 -7.81
C PHE A 143 15.96 3.12 -8.90
N LEU A 144 14.81 2.53 -9.27
CA LEU A 144 14.74 1.56 -10.36
C LEU A 144 15.31 2.14 -11.66
N ARG A 145 15.00 3.40 -11.96
CA ARG A 145 15.55 4.08 -13.16
C ARG A 145 17.07 4.25 -13.06
N ALA A 146 17.60 4.55 -11.86
CA ALA A 146 19.04 4.75 -11.65
C ALA A 146 19.85 3.46 -11.73
N LEU A 147 19.23 2.30 -11.54
CA LEU A 147 19.91 1.00 -11.58
C LEU A 147 20.38 0.58 -12.98
N VAL A 148 19.80 1.13 -14.06
CA VAL A 148 20.05 0.69 -15.43
C VAL A 148 20.25 1.89 -16.37
N ALA A 149 21.14 1.76 -17.33
CA ALA A 149 21.34 2.80 -18.37
C ALA A 149 20.08 2.89 -19.25
N GLU A 150 19.74 4.12 -19.69
CA GLU A 150 18.64 4.30 -20.60
C GLU A 150 18.95 3.66 -21.96
N GLY A 151 18.02 2.85 -22.46
CA GLY A 151 18.20 2.13 -23.71
C GLY A 151 16.95 1.37 -24.14
N ARG A 152 17.13 0.47 -25.08
CA ARG A 152 16.07 -0.42 -25.54
C ARG A 152 15.92 -1.60 -24.57
N ASN A 153 14.68 -1.83 -24.09
CA ASN A 153 14.36 -2.93 -23.15
C ASN A 153 15.16 -2.88 -21.84
N ASP A 154 15.50 -1.70 -21.38
CA ASP A 154 16.27 -1.46 -20.16
C ASP A 154 15.43 -1.67 -18.89
N LEU A 155 14.22 -1.12 -18.87
CA LEU A 155 13.30 -1.19 -17.73
C LEU A 155 11.94 -1.74 -18.17
N PHE A 156 11.49 -2.82 -17.53
CA PHE A 156 10.18 -3.41 -17.76
C PHE A 156 9.38 -3.38 -16.45
N LEU A 157 8.21 -2.72 -16.48
CA LEU A 157 7.32 -2.59 -15.34
C LEU A 157 5.99 -3.28 -15.63
N THR A 158 5.50 -4.07 -14.68
CA THR A 158 4.14 -4.61 -14.72
C THR A 158 3.35 -4.17 -13.50
N GLY A 159 2.03 -4.10 -13.62
CA GLY A 159 1.15 -3.75 -12.52
C GLY A 159 -0.24 -3.33 -12.97
N ASP A 160 -1.12 -3.10 -12.01
CA ASP A 160 -2.50 -2.71 -12.22
C ASP A 160 -2.85 -1.46 -11.40
N PRO A 161 -3.06 -0.29 -12.02
CA PRO A 161 -3.42 0.94 -11.32
C PRO A 161 -4.69 0.80 -10.44
N MET A 162 -5.61 -0.11 -10.79
CA MET A 162 -6.85 -0.34 -10.04
C MET A 162 -6.61 -1.10 -8.74
N GLN A 163 -5.48 -1.83 -8.65
CA GLN A 163 -5.04 -2.54 -7.44
C GLN A 163 -4.23 -1.66 -6.48
N ARG A 164 -4.21 -0.37 -6.69
CA ARG A 164 -3.59 0.58 -5.79
C ARG A 164 -4.46 0.78 -4.55
N ILE A 165 -4.06 0.17 -3.44
CA ILE A 165 -4.78 0.20 -2.17
C ILE A 165 -4.21 1.21 -1.16
N TYR A 166 -3.02 1.75 -1.42
CA TYR A 166 -2.39 2.75 -0.56
C TYR A 166 -2.69 4.15 -1.08
N SER A 167 -3.39 4.95 -0.26
CA SER A 167 -3.77 6.34 -0.59
C SER A 167 -2.60 7.32 -0.48
N GLY A 168 -2.74 8.48 -1.12
CA GLY A 168 -1.88 9.66 -0.89
C GLY A 168 -0.59 9.74 -1.72
N ARG A 169 -0.22 8.73 -2.50
CA ARG A 169 1.04 8.73 -3.25
C ARG A 169 0.81 8.55 -4.75
N LYS A 170 0.63 9.65 -5.49
CA LYS A 170 0.52 9.58 -6.95
C LYS A 170 1.84 9.15 -7.57
N ILE A 171 1.78 8.12 -8.41
CA ILE A 171 2.90 7.70 -9.25
C ILE A 171 3.09 8.74 -10.34
N ASN A 172 4.33 9.17 -10.55
CA ASN A 172 4.69 10.04 -11.64
C ASN A 172 5.91 9.48 -12.38
N PHE A 173 5.66 8.68 -13.41
CA PHE A 173 6.71 8.08 -14.21
C PHE A 173 7.61 9.14 -14.87
N GLY A 174 7.04 10.23 -15.35
CA GLY A 174 7.81 11.32 -15.94
C GLY A 174 8.77 11.99 -14.95
N ALA A 175 8.33 12.21 -13.69
CA ALA A 175 9.19 12.74 -12.63
C ALA A 175 10.27 11.75 -12.17
N ALA A 176 10.06 10.45 -12.42
CA ALA A 176 11.06 9.41 -12.18
C ALA A 176 12.00 9.19 -13.37
N GLY A 177 11.86 9.93 -14.48
CA GLY A 177 12.66 9.74 -15.69
C GLY A 177 12.27 8.48 -16.49
N ILE A 178 11.04 7.97 -16.28
CA ILE A 178 10.55 6.76 -16.95
C ILE A 178 9.54 7.18 -18.03
N ASN A 179 9.85 6.88 -19.28
CA ASN A 179 8.95 7.17 -20.39
C ASN A 179 8.12 5.94 -20.76
N VAL A 180 6.83 5.96 -20.41
CA VAL A 180 5.86 4.88 -20.68
C VAL A 180 4.87 5.20 -21.80
N ARG A 181 5.03 6.32 -22.52
CA ARG A 181 4.05 6.79 -23.50
C ARG A 181 4.05 5.99 -24.80
N GLY A 182 2.87 5.89 -25.39
CA GLY A 182 2.64 5.35 -26.72
C GLY A 182 2.92 3.84 -26.80
N VAL A 183 3.75 3.43 -27.74
CA VAL A 183 4.05 2.00 -28.00
C VAL A 183 4.78 1.28 -26.86
N ARG A 184 5.25 2.01 -25.86
CA ARG A 184 5.94 1.48 -24.69
C ARG A 184 4.98 0.95 -23.63
N SER A 185 3.69 1.32 -23.68
CA SER A 185 2.65 0.81 -22.79
C SER A 185 1.81 -0.26 -23.50
N ARG A 186 1.52 -1.34 -22.81
CA ARG A 186 0.67 -2.44 -23.28
C ARG A 186 -0.30 -2.86 -22.19
N ARG A 187 -1.54 -3.18 -22.57
CA ARG A 187 -2.57 -3.64 -21.64
C ARG A 187 -2.93 -5.09 -21.89
N LEU A 188 -2.90 -5.90 -20.84
CA LEU A 188 -3.40 -7.25 -20.86
C LEU A 188 -4.89 -7.19 -20.53
N LYS A 189 -5.73 -7.62 -21.47
CA LYS A 189 -7.20 -7.52 -21.34
C LYS A 189 -7.89 -8.83 -21.02
N ILE A 190 -7.13 -9.93 -20.96
CA ILE A 190 -7.65 -11.26 -20.67
C ILE A 190 -7.29 -11.63 -19.24
N ASN A 191 -8.31 -11.87 -18.41
CA ASN A 191 -8.15 -12.34 -17.04
C ASN A 191 -8.24 -13.88 -17.04
N TYR A 192 -7.19 -14.52 -16.56
CA TYR A 192 -7.08 -15.98 -16.45
C TYR A 192 -7.35 -16.49 -15.04
N ARG A 193 -7.41 -15.62 -14.03
CA ARG A 193 -7.45 -15.97 -12.61
C ARG A 193 -8.87 -16.17 -12.11
N THR A 194 -9.76 -15.23 -12.38
CA THR A 194 -11.11 -15.21 -11.82
C THR A 194 -12.16 -15.51 -12.88
N THR A 195 -13.29 -16.09 -12.44
CA THR A 195 -14.45 -16.34 -13.29
C THR A 195 -15.14 -15.03 -13.68
N GLU A 196 -15.90 -15.04 -14.77
CA GLU A 196 -16.64 -13.86 -15.22
C GLU A 196 -17.67 -13.35 -14.18
N PRO A 197 -18.41 -14.19 -13.42
CA PRO A 197 -19.27 -13.73 -12.33
C PRO A 197 -18.52 -12.99 -11.22
N ILE A 198 -17.35 -13.50 -10.78
CA ILE A 198 -16.53 -12.85 -9.75
C ILE A 198 -16.01 -11.49 -10.28
N LYS A 199 -15.46 -11.47 -11.50
CA LYS A 199 -14.98 -10.23 -12.12
C LYS A 199 -16.07 -9.17 -12.20
N LYS A 200 -17.32 -9.53 -12.58
CA LYS A 200 -18.43 -8.58 -12.65
C LYS A 200 -18.75 -7.94 -11.30
N VAL A 201 -18.71 -8.71 -10.22
CA VAL A 201 -18.91 -8.18 -8.86
C VAL A 201 -17.76 -7.26 -8.48
N ALA A 202 -16.51 -7.69 -8.65
CA ALA A 202 -15.33 -6.90 -8.34
C ALA A 202 -15.33 -5.54 -9.09
N VAL A 203 -15.58 -5.55 -10.42
CA VAL A 203 -15.67 -4.33 -11.23
C VAL A 203 -16.82 -3.41 -10.77
N SER A 204 -17.93 -3.97 -10.30
CA SER A 204 -19.06 -3.17 -9.78
C SER A 204 -18.67 -2.36 -8.54
N VAL A 205 -17.72 -2.86 -7.74
CA VAL A 205 -17.23 -2.18 -6.53
C VAL A 205 -16.48 -0.89 -6.88
N ILE A 206 -15.70 -0.88 -7.95
CA ILE A 206 -14.91 0.29 -8.37
C ILE A 206 -15.60 1.17 -9.43
N LYS A 207 -16.86 0.85 -9.78
CA LYS A 207 -17.63 1.63 -10.76
C LYS A 207 -17.74 3.10 -10.34
N GLY A 208 -17.36 4.01 -11.26
CA GLY A 208 -17.39 5.45 -11.02
C GLY A 208 -16.13 6.01 -10.33
N ILE A 209 -15.15 5.18 -10.01
CA ILE A 209 -13.81 5.63 -9.65
C ILE A 209 -13.02 5.87 -10.94
N THR A 210 -12.31 6.99 -10.98
CA THR A 210 -11.40 7.32 -12.06
C THR A 210 -9.99 6.92 -11.67
N PHE A 211 -9.38 6.00 -12.40
CA PHE A 211 -7.98 5.62 -12.23
C PHE A 211 -7.15 6.32 -13.32
N GLU A 212 -6.02 6.87 -12.93
CA GLU A 212 -5.04 7.40 -13.90
C GLU A 212 -4.30 6.21 -14.50
N ASP A 213 -4.19 6.20 -15.83
CA ASP A 213 -3.37 5.22 -16.53
C ASP A 213 -1.88 5.63 -16.54
N MET A 214 -1.03 4.73 -17.03
CA MET A 214 0.42 4.96 -17.07
C MET A 214 0.84 6.08 -18.02
N ASP A 215 -0.01 6.44 -18.98
CA ASP A 215 0.26 7.45 -20.00
C ASP A 215 -0.25 8.85 -19.58
N GLY A 216 -0.83 8.98 -18.38
CA GLY A 216 -1.44 10.22 -17.89
C GLY A 216 -2.88 10.45 -18.39
N GLY A 217 -3.51 9.41 -18.95
CA GLY A 217 -4.93 9.36 -19.29
C GLY A 217 -5.76 8.74 -18.17
N THR A 218 -6.94 8.23 -18.55
CA THR A 218 -7.87 7.55 -17.64
C THR A 218 -7.94 6.08 -17.97
N GLU A 219 -7.73 5.21 -16.97
CA GLU A 219 -7.91 3.77 -17.12
C GLU A 219 -9.40 3.42 -17.30
N SER A 220 -9.67 2.48 -18.19
CA SER A 220 -11.01 2.01 -18.49
C SER A 220 -11.07 0.49 -18.47
N MET A 221 -12.10 -0.05 -17.83
CA MET A 221 -12.39 -1.51 -17.83
C MET A 221 -13.03 -2.02 -19.13
N ASN A 222 -13.18 -1.17 -20.13
CA ASN A 222 -13.77 -1.58 -21.40
C ASN A 222 -12.88 -2.58 -22.14
N GLY A 223 -13.47 -3.70 -22.55
CA GLY A 223 -12.80 -4.75 -23.30
C GLY A 223 -12.01 -5.76 -22.45
N TYR A 224 -12.05 -5.66 -21.13
CA TYR A 224 -11.51 -6.69 -20.26
C TYR A 224 -12.48 -7.90 -20.18
N VAL A 225 -11.98 -9.08 -20.47
CA VAL A 225 -12.78 -10.33 -20.47
C VAL A 225 -12.12 -11.35 -19.55
N SER A 226 -12.95 -12.17 -18.90
CA SER A 226 -12.44 -13.36 -18.20
C SER A 226 -12.42 -14.53 -19.18
N LEU A 227 -11.32 -15.29 -19.20
CA LEU A 227 -11.24 -16.52 -19.99
C LEU A 227 -12.17 -17.59 -19.43
N ILE A 228 -12.39 -17.58 -18.11
CA ILE A 228 -13.30 -18.51 -17.42
C ILE A 228 -14.70 -17.90 -17.41
N HIS A 229 -15.51 -18.23 -18.44
CA HIS A 229 -16.84 -17.67 -18.61
C HIS A 229 -17.88 -18.25 -17.65
N GLY A 230 -17.69 -19.50 -17.21
CA GLY A 230 -18.54 -20.19 -16.23
C GLY A 230 -18.20 -19.85 -14.78
N GLY A 231 -18.83 -20.57 -13.87
CA GLY A 231 -18.65 -20.45 -12.42
C GLY A 231 -19.89 -19.91 -11.73
N GLU A 232 -19.96 -20.16 -10.43
CA GLU A 232 -21.05 -19.68 -9.58
C GLU A 232 -20.97 -18.18 -9.35
N LYS A 233 -22.11 -17.55 -9.12
CA LYS A 233 -22.15 -16.16 -8.70
C LYS A 233 -21.63 -16.04 -7.26
N PRO A 234 -20.87 -15.00 -6.92
CA PRO A 234 -20.54 -14.73 -5.54
C PRO A 234 -21.77 -14.68 -4.65
N ILE A 235 -21.71 -15.36 -3.52
CA ILE A 235 -22.78 -15.37 -2.53
C ILE A 235 -22.70 -14.08 -1.72
N TYR A 236 -23.82 -13.43 -1.53
CA TYR A 236 -23.93 -12.21 -0.73
C TYR A 236 -25.02 -12.39 0.32
N LYS A 237 -24.69 -12.15 1.59
CA LYS A 237 -25.62 -12.30 2.71
C LYS A 237 -25.53 -11.11 3.66
N ILE A 238 -26.69 -10.55 4.00
CA ILE A 238 -26.81 -9.52 5.02
C ILE A 238 -27.16 -10.21 6.34
N VAL A 239 -26.41 -9.88 7.39
CA VAL A 239 -26.62 -10.41 8.74
C VAL A 239 -26.88 -9.28 9.73
N GLY A 240 -27.53 -9.59 10.86
CA GLY A 240 -27.97 -8.59 11.81
C GLY A 240 -26.87 -8.08 12.75
N ASN A 241 -25.88 -8.94 13.07
CA ASN A 241 -24.82 -8.66 14.04
C ASN A 241 -23.59 -9.53 13.80
N ALA A 242 -22.51 -9.31 14.58
CA ALA A 242 -21.25 -10.03 14.43
C ALA A 242 -21.38 -11.53 14.76
N THR A 243 -22.20 -11.92 15.72
CA THR A 243 -22.40 -13.32 16.08
C THR A 243 -23.09 -14.09 14.95
N ASP A 244 -24.10 -13.49 14.31
CA ASP A 244 -24.75 -14.06 13.13
C ASP A 244 -23.75 -14.18 11.96
N GLU A 245 -22.86 -13.19 11.78
CA GLU A 245 -21.82 -13.21 10.75
C GLU A 245 -20.85 -14.39 10.97
N VAL A 246 -20.41 -14.61 12.21
CA VAL A 246 -19.55 -15.75 12.57
C VAL A 246 -20.26 -17.07 12.30
N THR A 247 -21.53 -17.22 12.75
CA THR A 247 -22.33 -18.43 12.55
C THR A 247 -22.47 -18.76 11.06
N GLN A 248 -22.89 -17.79 10.27
CA GLN A 248 -23.07 -17.98 8.83
C GLN A 248 -21.76 -18.29 8.09
N THR A 249 -20.67 -17.61 8.49
CA THR A 249 -19.35 -17.85 7.93
C THR A 249 -18.88 -19.28 8.19
N THR A 250 -19.06 -19.75 9.42
CA THR A 250 -18.62 -21.09 9.82
C THR A 250 -19.46 -22.20 9.23
N GLU A 251 -20.79 -22.01 9.12
CA GLU A 251 -21.68 -22.93 8.41
C GLU A 251 -21.22 -23.12 6.97
N TRP A 252 -20.99 -22.02 6.27
CA TRP A 252 -20.57 -22.06 4.87
C TRP A 252 -19.16 -22.65 4.69
N VAL A 253 -18.21 -22.35 5.59
CA VAL A 253 -16.87 -22.96 5.59
C VAL A 253 -16.97 -24.48 5.78
N ASN A 254 -17.81 -24.95 6.71
CA ASN A 254 -18.03 -26.38 6.93
C ASN A 254 -18.66 -27.05 5.70
N GLU A 255 -19.58 -26.36 5.02
CA GLU A 255 -20.14 -26.84 3.76
C GLU A 255 -19.05 -27.00 2.68
N CYS A 256 -18.16 -26.01 2.53
CA CYS A 256 -17.02 -26.11 1.62
C CYS A 256 -16.11 -27.29 1.93
N ILE A 257 -15.79 -27.54 3.21
CA ILE A 257 -14.97 -28.67 3.64
C ILE A 257 -15.68 -30.00 3.37
N ASN A 258 -16.97 -30.09 3.65
CA ASN A 258 -17.77 -31.27 3.37
C ASN A 258 -17.85 -31.57 1.87
N ASN A 259 -17.81 -30.54 1.02
CA ASN A 259 -17.69 -30.63 -0.44
C ASN A 259 -16.25 -30.87 -0.90
N GLN A 260 -15.37 -31.35 -0.02
CA GLN A 260 -13.98 -31.74 -0.31
C GLN A 260 -13.05 -30.59 -0.75
N ILE A 261 -13.39 -29.33 -0.43
CA ILE A 261 -12.47 -28.21 -0.59
C ILE A 261 -11.45 -28.29 0.54
N ASN A 262 -10.16 -28.29 0.19
CA ASN A 262 -9.11 -28.32 1.20
C ASN A 262 -9.13 -27.04 2.05
N ALA A 263 -9.05 -27.18 3.37
CA ALA A 263 -9.05 -26.03 4.29
C ALA A 263 -7.94 -25.00 3.99
N ASN A 264 -6.81 -25.44 3.44
CA ASN A 264 -5.73 -24.53 3.01
C ASN A 264 -6.10 -23.67 1.81
N ASP A 265 -7.11 -24.07 1.03
CA ASP A 265 -7.59 -23.33 -0.14
C ASP A 265 -8.71 -22.32 0.22
N ILE A 266 -9.03 -22.21 1.52
CA ILE A 266 -10.07 -21.30 2.04
C ILE A 266 -9.39 -20.14 2.77
N CYS A 267 -9.78 -18.93 2.43
CA CYS A 267 -9.37 -17.71 3.13
C CYS A 267 -10.58 -16.92 3.62
N ILE A 268 -10.52 -16.44 4.86
CA ILE A 268 -11.48 -15.49 5.41
C ILE A 268 -10.73 -14.17 5.62
N ALA A 269 -11.22 -13.11 4.99
CA ALA A 269 -10.59 -11.80 5.07
C ALA A 269 -11.54 -10.73 5.63
N ALA A 270 -11.00 -9.80 6.41
CA ALA A 270 -11.74 -8.68 7.00
C ALA A 270 -10.98 -7.36 6.84
N PRO A 271 -11.65 -6.21 6.95
CA PRO A 271 -11.00 -4.90 6.96
C PRO A 271 -9.93 -4.73 8.05
N SER A 272 -10.09 -5.40 9.19
CA SER A 272 -9.10 -5.44 10.27
C SER A 272 -9.13 -6.77 11.03
N MET A 273 -8.01 -7.15 11.66
CA MET A 273 -7.94 -8.37 12.49
C MET A 273 -8.84 -8.30 13.72
N GLY A 274 -9.17 -7.08 14.21
CA GLY A 274 -10.09 -6.89 15.33
C GLY A 274 -11.48 -7.46 15.07
N LEU A 275 -11.94 -7.43 13.82
CA LEU A 275 -13.25 -7.98 13.41
C LEU A 275 -13.28 -9.52 13.37
N MET A 276 -12.12 -10.17 13.42
CA MET A 276 -12.01 -11.63 13.38
C MET A 276 -11.90 -12.28 14.76
N LYS A 277 -11.88 -11.52 15.86
CA LYS A 277 -11.66 -12.06 17.21
C LYS A 277 -12.72 -13.11 17.61
N GLU A 278 -13.99 -12.83 17.35
CA GLU A 278 -15.08 -13.76 17.63
C GLU A 278 -14.98 -15.03 16.78
N LEU A 279 -14.65 -14.86 15.50
CA LEU A 279 -14.42 -15.97 14.57
C LEU A 279 -13.24 -16.85 15.04
N GLN A 280 -12.13 -16.24 15.44
CA GLN A 280 -10.96 -16.98 15.95
C GLN A 280 -11.33 -17.78 17.20
N SER A 281 -12.08 -17.18 18.13
CA SER A 281 -12.56 -17.86 19.33
C SER A 281 -13.47 -19.03 18.99
N TYR A 282 -14.37 -18.84 18.04
CA TYR A 282 -15.27 -19.90 17.57
C TYR A 282 -14.49 -21.07 16.93
N LEU A 283 -13.58 -20.78 16.00
CA LEU A 283 -12.75 -21.78 15.32
C LEU A 283 -11.93 -22.59 16.33
N HIS A 284 -11.30 -21.89 17.28
CA HIS A 284 -10.54 -22.54 18.37
C HIS A 284 -11.40 -23.46 19.21
N THR A 285 -12.57 -22.99 19.66
CA THR A 285 -13.48 -23.77 20.53
C THR A 285 -14.01 -25.02 19.80
N ASN A 286 -14.20 -24.96 18.49
CA ASN A 286 -14.70 -26.07 17.69
C ASN A 286 -13.57 -26.93 17.06
N GLY A 287 -12.31 -26.73 17.45
CA GLY A 287 -11.17 -27.51 16.97
C GLY A 287 -10.89 -27.37 15.48
N ILE A 288 -11.34 -26.28 14.84
CA ILE A 288 -11.10 -26.00 13.43
C ILE A 288 -9.74 -25.34 13.30
N ALA A 289 -8.82 -26.00 12.59
CA ALA A 289 -7.46 -25.48 12.39
C ALA A 289 -7.45 -24.23 11.52
N TYR A 290 -6.78 -23.19 11.96
CA TYR A 290 -6.57 -21.98 11.18
C TYR A 290 -5.16 -21.40 11.34
N LYS A 291 -4.75 -20.58 10.40
CA LYS A 291 -3.51 -19.80 10.40
C LYS A 291 -3.80 -18.33 10.12
N VAL A 292 -3.08 -17.44 10.82
CA VAL A 292 -3.17 -15.99 10.57
C VAL A 292 -2.04 -15.57 9.66
N LEU A 293 -2.38 -14.91 8.56
CA LEU A 293 -1.41 -14.37 7.61
C LEU A 293 -1.17 -12.88 7.94
N LYS A 294 0.08 -12.53 8.26
CA LYS A 294 0.53 -11.15 8.52
C LYS A 294 1.65 -10.81 7.56
N GLY A 295 1.36 -10.08 6.49
CA GLY A 295 2.35 -9.82 5.44
C GLY A 295 2.94 -11.13 4.92
N THR A 296 4.26 -11.26 4.95
CA THR A 296 4.97 -12.49 4.53
C THR A 296 5.07 -13.55 5.62
N SER A 297 4.69 -13.24 6.87
CA SER A 297 4.78 -14.17 8.00
C SER A 297 3.49 -14.96 8.20
N LYS A 298 3.63 -16.25 8.53
CA LYS A 298 2.52 -17.14 8.88
C LYS A 298 2.58 -17.43 10.39
N GLN A 299 1.47 -17.22 11.09
CA GLN A 299 1.33 -17.56 12.51
C GLN A 299 0.14 -18.52 12.67
N GLY A 300 0.33 -19.58 13.44
CA GLY A 300 -0.69 -20.61 13.71
C GLY A 300 -0.33 -21.98 13.12
N ALA A 301 -1.35 -22.81 12.89
CA ALA A 301 -1.18 -24.15 12.35
C ALA A 301 -0.55 -24.12 10.96
N SER A 302 0.28 -25.12 10.63
CA SER A 302 0.85 -25.27 9.28
C SER A 302 -0.23 -25.54 8.23
N ASN A 303 -1.32 -26.19 8.62
CA ASN A 303 -2.48 -26.50 7.79
C ASN A 303 -3.74 -25.91 8.41
N GLY A 304 -4.69 -25.45 7.60
CA GLY A 304 -5.97 -24.93 8.04
C GLY A 304 -6.40 -23.68 7.26
N ILE A 305 -7.55 -23.16 7.63
CA ILE A 305 -8.16 -21.97 7.03
C ILE A 305 -7.24 -20.76 7.22
N SER A 306 -7.06 -19.97 6.18
CA SER A 306 -6.28 -18.73 6.26
C SER A 306 -7.16 -17.58 6.75
N LEU A 307 -6.71 -16.86 7.77
CA LEU A 307 -7.32 -15.61 8.25
C LEU A 307 -6.39 -14.45 7.97
N CYS A 308 -6.87 -13.38 7.34
CA CYS A 308 -6.03 -12.22 7.05
C CYS A 308 -6.84 -10.92 6.96
N THR A 309 -6.14 -9.78 6.92
CA THR A 309 -6.80 -8.53 6.54
C THR A 309 -6.93 -8.45 5.02
N LEU A 310 -7.87 -7.63 4.53
CA LEU A 310 -8.00 -7.35 3.09
C LEU A 310 -6.66 -6.89 2.47
N HIS A 311 -5.86 -6.11 3.22
CA HIS A 311 -4.53 -5.69 2.77
C HIS A 311 -3.55 -6.87 2.60
N SER A 312 -3.60 -7.83 3.54
CA SER A 312 -2.72 -9.01 3.51
C SER A 312 -3.17 -10.06 2.49
N LEU A 313 -4.39 -9.94 1.95
CA LEU A 313 -4.90 -10.82 0.90
C LEU A 313 -4.28 -10.49 -0.46
N LYS A 314 -3.83 -9.25 -0.66
CA LYS A 314 -3.23 -8.82 -1.93
C LYS A 314 -2.06 -9.73 -2.33
N GLY A 315 -2.07 -10.18 -3.58
CA GLY A 315 -1.05 -11.08 -4.15
C GLY A 315 -1.19 -12.55 -3.75
N LEU A 316 -2.18 -12.90 -2.91
CA LEU A 316 -2.48 -14.30 -2.57
C LEU A 316 -3.60 -14.86 -3.44
N GLU A 317 -3.65 -16.19 -3.54
CA GLU A 317 -4.65 -16.93 -4.32
C GLU A 317 -5.27 -18.05 -3.48
N PHE A 318 -6.61 -18.10 -3.49
CA PHE A 318 -7.38 -19.13 -2.81
C PHE A 318 -8.52 -19.59 -3.71
N LYS A 319 -8.94 -20.84 -3.56
CA LYS A 319 -10.13 -21.36 -4.29
C LYS A 319 -11.42 -20.74 -3.77
N VAL A 320 -11.43 -20.42 -2.46
CA VAL A 320 -12.57 -19.86 -1.77
C VAL A 320 -12.13 -18.69 -0.92
N VAL A 321 -12.77 -17.55 -1.12
CA VAL A 321 -12.55 -16.33 -0.33
C VAL A 321 -13.85 -15.89 0.30
N VAL A 322 -13.85 -15.72 1.62
CA VAL A 322 -14.96 -15.17 2.40
C VAL A 322 -14.58 -13.78 2.91
N LEU A 323 -15.39 -12.79 2.60
CA LEU A 323 -15.20 -11.42 3.08
C LEU A 323 -16.20 -11.14 4.21
N ILE A 324 -15.70 -10.80 5.40
CA ILE A 324 -16.52 -10.48 6.57
C ILE A 324 -16.28 -9.04 7.04
N GLY A 325 -17.22 -8.49 7.80
CA GLY A 325 -17.12 -7.11 8.30
C GLY A 325 -17.27 -6.05 7.21
N ILE A 326 -17.85 -6.40 6.05
CA ILE A 326 -18.05 -5.48 4.93
C ILE A 326 -19.33 -4.69 5.16
N ASN A 327 -19.20 -3.47 5.63
CA ASN A 327 -20.29 -2.55 5.91
C ASN A 327 -19.87 -1.10 5.66
N GLU A 328 -20.82 -0.16 5.68
CA GLU A 328 -20.59 1.27 5.39
C GLU A 328 -19.56 1.94 6.33
N ARG A 329 -19.38 1.43 7.55
CA ARG A 329 -18.38 1.96 8.49
C ARG A 329 -16.96 1.56 8.09
N ASN A 330 -16.78 0.34 7.64
CA ASN A 330 -15.46 -0.24 7.34
C ASN A 330 -15.06 0.00 5.88
N ILE A 331 -16.02 -0.14 4.96
CA ILE A 331 -15.86 0.03 3.51
C ILE A 331 -17.01 0.92 3.02
N PRO A 332 -16.91 2.24 3.16
CA PRO A 332 -17.98 3.15 2.75
C PRO A 332 -18.20 3.15 1.23
N SER A 333 -19.45 3.14 0.82
CA SER A 333 -19.84 3.18 -0.60
C SER A 333 -19.87 4.60 -1.17
N LYS A 334 -20.01 5.62 -0.31
CA LYS A 334 -20.07 7.03 -0.68
C LYS A 334 -19.49 7.92 0.42
N VAL A 335 -19.10 9.13 0.05
CA VAL A 335 -18.72 10.16 1.00
C VAL A 335 -19.95 10.60 1.79
N THR A 336 -19.84 10.61 3.12
CA THR A 336 -20.88 11.06 4.04
C THR A 336 -20.28 12.02 5.07
N GLU A 337 -21.13 12.72 5.84
CA GLU A 337 -20.66 13.47 7.00
C GLU A 337 -20.35 12.53 8.18
N GLY A 338 -19.39 12.92 9.03
CA GLY A 338 -18.99 12.14 10.20
C GLY A 338 -17.91 11.11 9.91
N TYR A 339 -17.76 10.18 10.84
CA TYR A 339 -16.77 9.09 10.72
C TYR A 339 -17.07 8.18 9.50
N PRO A 340 -16.07 7.76 8.70
CA PRO A 340 -14.63 8.02 8.85
C PRO A 340 -14.11 9.33 8.21
N PHE A 341 -14.96 10.16 7.66
CA PHE A 341 -14.63 11.34 6.86
C PHE A 341 -14.40 12.62 7.68
N THR A 342 -14.50 12.54 9.01
CA THR A 342 -14.32 13.70 9.90
C THR A 342 -12.93 14.31 9.75
N GLY A 343 -12.87 15.63 9.52
CA GLY A 343 -11.60 16.35 9.38
C GLY A 343 -10.91 16.24 8.02
N MET A 344 -11.47 15.46 7.08
CA MET A 344 -10.94 15.32 5.73
C MET A 344 -11.45 16.42 4.81
N ASP A 345 -10.61 16.92 3.92
CA ASP A 345 -11.04 17.77 2.81
C ASP A 345 -11.71 16.94 1.68
N ALA A 346 -12.18 17.62 0.64
CA ALA A 346 -12.90 16.97 -0.46
C ALA A 346 -12.04 15.99 -1.25
N LEU A 347 -10.74 16.29 -1.40
CA LEU A 347 -9.80 15.44 -2.12
C LEU A 347 -9.47 14.21 -1.28
N ASP A 348 -9.15 14.42 -0.01
CA ASP A 348 -8.87 13.34 0.94
C ASP A 348 -10.03 12.36 1.07
N LYS A 349 -11.28 12.89 1.17
CA LYS A 349 -12.49 12.06 1.19
C LYS A 349 -12.61 11.18 -0.05
N LYS A 350 -12.36 11.76 -1.22
CA LYS A 350 -12.39 11.03 -2.49
C LYS A 350 -11.30 9.95 -2.56
N GLU A 351 -10.09 10.28 -2.15
CA GLU A 351 -8.97 9.33 -2.14
C GLU A 351 -9.20 8.20 -1.14
N PHE A 352 -9.67 8.52 0.06
CA PHE A 352 -10.04 7.53 1.08
C PHE A 352 -11.10 6.56 0.56
N LEU A 353 -12.19 7.08 -0.02
CA LEU A 353 -13.24 6.26 -0.61
C LEU A 353 -12.69 5.35 -1.73
N SER A 354 -11.87 5.91 -2.62
CA SER A 354 -11.27 5.17 -3.73
C SER A 354 -10.36 4.06 -3.22
N SER A 355 -9.51 4.32 -2.23
CA SER A 355 -8.61 3.30 -1.65
C SER A 355 -9.37 2.17 -0.97
N LYS A 356 -10.45 2.47 -0.23
CA LYS A 356 -11.30 1.45 0.41
C LYS A 356 -12.01 0.56 -0.62
N ARG A 357 -12.49 1.16 -1.69
CA ARG A 357 -13.15 0.41 -2.78
C ARG A 357 -12.14 -0.40 -3.60
N SER A 358 -10.95 0.14 -3.87
CA SER A 358 -9.85 -0.61 -4.48
C SER A 358 -9.41 -1.79 -3.61
N LEU A 359 -9.37 -1.61 -2.28
CA LEU A 359 -9.07 -2.68 -1.35
C LEU A 359 -10.08 -3.84 -1.45
N LEU A 360 -11.38 -3.52 -1.55
CA LEU A 360 -12.43 -4.53 -1.74
C LEU A 360 -12.40 -5.14 -3.15
N TYR A 361 -11.99 -4.39 -4.16
CA TYR A 361 -11.81 -4.89 -5.53
C TYR A 361 -10.68 -5.93 -5.63
N VAL A 362 -9.59 -5.72 -4.89
CA VAL A 362 -8.44 -6.62 -4.87
C VAL A 362 -8.71 -7.91 -4.12
N ALA A 363 -9.56 -7.83 -3.09
CA ALA A 363 -9.98 -8.99 -2.29
C ALA A 363 -10.94 -9.91 -3.04
#